data_f426831090fce6e33b16fa8be28b4cdd
#
_entry.id   f426831090fce6e33b16fa8be28b4cdd
#
_cell.length_a   1.000
_cell.length_b   1.000
_cell.length_c   1.000
_cell.angle_alpha   90.00
_cell.angle_beta   90.00
_cell.angle_gamma   90.00
#
_symmetry.space_group_name_H-M   'P 1'
#
loop_
_entity.id
_entity.type
_entity.pdbx_description
1 polymer ?
#
loop_
_entity_poly.entity_id
_entity_poly.type
_entity_poly.pdbx_seq_one_letter_code
_entity_poly.pdbx_strand_id
1 'polypeptide(L)'
;MGMNKDGLFKIMQITDMQEIPKVSPDTMALLDAAIEDEKPDLVVYTGDQIKGYGVSYKGKGKELENAVAKTINTLLEPVTKRNIPFAVTFGNHDRQVGISNKDQFNDIYKALPNCIGTQAEGIDGGGTYNIPIKASDGSDRDAFNLYLFDSGTDAKGGGYEAFDKKIISAILFFQKR
;
A
#
# COMPACT_ATOMS: atom_id res chain seq x y z
N MET A 1 4.97 4.20 -15.70
CA MET A 1 4.10 3.13 -16.21
C MET A 1 2.99 3.73 -17.07
N GLY A 2 2.36 2.95 -17.94
CA GLY A 2 1.36 3.48 -18.88
C GLY A 2 0.42 2.41 -19.39
N MET A 3 -0.64 2.86 -20.04
CA MET A 3 -1.61 2.01 -20.71
C MET A 3 -0.95 1.19 -21.83
N ASN A 4 -1.46 -0.01 -22.06
CA ASN A 4 -1.06 -0.82 -23.21
C ASN A 4 -1.56 -0.23 -24.54
N LYS A 5 -1.25 -0.88 -25.67
CA LYS A 5 -1.64 -0.40 -27.01
C LYS A 5 -3.15 -0.28 -27.22
N ASP A 6 -3.93 -1.03 -26.45
CA ASP A 6 -5.40 -1.01 -26.51
C ASP A 6 -6.01 0.06 -25.56
N GLY A 7 -5.18 0.86 -24.91
CA GLY A 7 -5.60 1.88 -23.96
C GLY A 7 -6.05 1.29 -22.61
N LEU A 8 -5.61 0.09 -22.26
CA LEU A 8 -5.96 -0.59 -21.02
C LEU A 8 -4.78 -0.55 -20.03
N PHE A 9 -5.11 -0.43 -18.75
CA PHE A 9 -4.19 -0.58 -17.63
C PHE A 9 -4.93 -1.24 -16.49
N LYS A 10 -4.51 -2.46 -16.10
CA LYS A 10 -5.21 -3.26 -15.11
C LYS A 10 -4.63 -3.02 -13.72
N ILE A 11 -5.45 -2.53 -12.81
CA ILE A 11 -5.11 -2.34 -11.40
C ILE A 11 -5.85 -3.39 -10.58
N MET A 12 -5.11 -4.14 -9.76
CA MET A 12 -5.68 -5.02 -8.74
C MET A 12 -5.59 -4.33 -7.37
N GLN A 13 -6.73 -4.19 -6.69
CA GLN A 13 -6.76 -3.73 -5.31
C GLN A 13 -6.82 -4.92 -4.35
N ILE A 14 -5.98 -4.91 -3.32
CA ILE A 14 -5.95 -5.88 -2.23
C ILE A 14 -6.05 -5.13 -0.91
N THR A 15 -6.95 -5.58 -0.03
CA THR A 15 -7.21 -4.92 1.25
C THR A 15 -7.58 -5.94 2.32
N ASP A 16 -7.48 -5.56 3.58
CA ASP A 16 -8.04 -6.28 4.73
C ASP A 16 -7.58 -7.75 4.87
N MET A 17 -6.35 -8.05 4.51
CA MET A 17 -5.79 -9.39 4.71
C MET A 17 -5.65 -9.73 6.20
N GLN A 18 -5.34 -8.74 7.02
CA GLN A 18 -5.24 -8.81 8.48
C GLN A 18 -4.43 -10.02 8.98
N GLU A 19 -3.31 -10.27 8.33
CA GLU A 19 -2.49 -11.43 8.62
C GLU A 19 -1.58 -11.23 9.85
N ILE A 20 -1.16 -12.35 10.41
CA ILE A 20 -0.29 -12.45 11.59
C ILE A 20 1.06 -13.07 11.19
N PRO A 21 2.07 -13.15 12.08
CA PRO A 21 3.39 -13.71 11.75
C PRO A 21 3.40 -15.10 11.11
N LYS A 22 2.37 -15.92 11.39
CA LYS A 22 2.11 -17.17 10.67
C LYS A 22 1.01 -16.91 9.63
N VAL A 23 1.41 -16.38 8.49
CA VAL A 23 0.50 -16.11 7.37
C VAL A 23 -0.26 -17.37 6.96
N SER A 24 -1.56 -17.21 6.72
CA SER A 24 -2.43 -18.32 6.30
C SER A 24 -2.00 -18.87 4.93
N PRO A 25 -1.84 -20.18 4.77
CA PRO A 25 -1.61 -20.79 3.46
C PRO A 25 -2.74 -20.51 2.46
N ASP A 26 -3.97 -20.38 2.94
CA ASP A 26 -5.13 -20.12 2.09
C ASP A 26 -5.08 -18.68 1.55
N THR A 27 -4.67 -17.70 2.37
CA THR A 27 -4.42 -16.33 1.92
C THR A 27 -3.35 -16.32 0.82
N MET A 28 -2.24 -17.03 1.02
CA MET A 28 -1.17 -17.08 0.04
C MET A 28 -1.61 -17.77 -1.27
N ALA A 29 -2.37 -18.85 -1.18
CA ALA A 29 -2.90 -19.55 -2.34
C ALA A 29 -3.88 -18.66 -3.13
N LEU A 30 -4.75 -17.94 -2.43
CA LEU A 30 -5.69 -17.00 -3.06
C LEU A 30 -4.96 -15.86 -3.77
N LEU A 31 -4.00 -15.22 -3.10
CA LEU A 31 -3.20 -14.12 -3.69
C LEU A 31 -2.46 -14.59 -4.93
N ASP A 32 -1.81 -15.74 -4.85
CA ASP A 32 -1.02 -16.28 -5.94
C ASP A 32 -1.91 -16.63 -7.15
N ALA A 33 -3.05 -17.27 -6.92
CA ALA A 33 -4.01 -17.62 -7.96
C ALA A 33 -4.63 -16.36 -8.62
N ALA A 34 -5.08 -15.39 -7.81
CA ALA A 34 -5.71 -14.18 -8.31
C ALA A 34 -4.73 -13.35 -9.17
N ILE A 35 -3.49 -13.21 -8.73
CA ILE A 35 -2.46 -12.46 -9.46
C ILE A 35 -2.07 -13.20 -10.76
N GLU A 36 -1.98 -14.54 -10.73
CA GLU A 36 -1.68 -15.35 -11.92
C GLU A 36 -2.79 -15.28 -12.98
N ASP A 37 -4.06 -15.31 -12.54
CA ASP A 37 -5.22 -15.26 -13.44
C ASP A 37 -5.41 -13.86 -14.03
N GLU A 38 -5.38 -12.83 -13.18
CA GLU A 38 -5.67 -11.46 -13.60
C GLU A 38 -4.49 -10.73 -14.26
N LYS A 39 -3.25 -11.10 -13.96
CA LYS A 39 -2.03 -10.48 -14.50
C LYS A 39 -2.09 -8.95 -14.49
N PRO A 40 -2.21 -8.33 -13.31
CA PRO A 40 -2.36 -6.88 -13.21
C PRO A 40 -1.07 -6.15 -13.61
N ASP A 41 -1.23 -4.95 -14.16
CA ASP A 41 -0.11 -4.02 -14.43
C ASP A 41 0.38 -3.32 -13.15
N LEU A 42 -0.49 -3.22 -12.15
CA LEU A 42 -0.22 -2.63 -10.85
C LEU A 42 -1.06 -3.31 -9.77
N VAL A 43 -0.45 -3.64 -8.64
CA VAL A 43 -1.19 -4.04 -7.42
C VAL A 43 -1.17 -2.90 -6.42
N VAL A 44 -2.33 -2.57 -5.84
CA VAL A 44 -2.48 -1.53 -4.82
C VAL A 44 -3.01 -2.15 -3.54
N TYR A 45 -2.20 -2.09 -2.49
CA TYR A 45 -2.57 -2.51 -1.15
C TYR A 45 -3.17 -1.31 -0.41
N THR A 46 -4.44 -1.42 0.02
CA THR A 46 -5.19 -0.27 0.55
C THR A 46 -5.46 -0.31 2.04
N GLY A 47 -4.64 -1.05 2.78
CA GLY A 47 -4.65 -1.02 4.23
C GLY A 47 -5.08 -2.34 4.88
N ASP A 48 -4.85 -2.42 6.19
CA ASP A 48 -5.12 -3.56 7.03
C ASP A 48 -4.47 -4.85 6.50
N GLN A 49 -3.23 -4.73 6.03
CA GLN A 49 -2.43 -5.86 5.56
C GLN A 49 -2.09 -6.78 6.72
N ILE A 50 -1.85 -6.21 7.90
CA ILE A 50 -1.52 -6.97 9.11
C ILE A 50 -2.56 -6.74 10.21
N LYS A 51 -2.79 -7.77 11.02
CA LYS A 51 -3.61 -7.68 12.23
C LYS A 51 -2.80 -7.04 13.35
N GLY A 52 -2.68 -5.71 13.36
CA GLY A 52 -1.87 -4.98 14.33
C GLY A 52 -2.44 -4.94 15.75
N TYR A 53 -3.70 -5.29 15.92
CA TYR A 53 -4.39 -5.23 17.21
C TYR A 53 -4.32 -6.55 18.00
N GLY A 54 -4.64 -6.49 19.30
CA GLY A 54 -4.62 -7.64 20.20
C GLY A 54 -3.18 -8.08 20.52
N VAL A 55 -2.97 -9.38 20.60
CA VAL A 55 -1.66 -10.00 20.91
C VAL A 55 -1.11 -10.76 19.68
N SER A 56 -1.37 -10.25 18.48
CA SER A 56 -1.02 -10.92 17.23
C SER A 56 0.49 -10.90 16.98
N TYR A 57 1.15 -9.81 17.33
CA TYR A 57 2.61 -9.65 17.21
C TYR A 57 3.24 -9.57 18.60
N LYS A 58 4.34 -10.29 18.79
CA LYS A 58 5.11 -10.32 20.04
C LYS A 58 6.45 -9.61 19.88
N GLY A 59 7.06 -9.27 21.01
CA GLY A 59 8.35 -8.59 21.03
C GLY A 59 8.23 -7.07 21.03
N LYS A 60 9.39 -6.39 21.00
CA LYS A 60 9.52 -4.94 20.97
C LYS A 60 10.73 -4.54 20.13
N GLY A 61 10.76 -3.30 19.67
CA GLY A 61 11.89 -2.77 18.89
C GLY A 61 12.19 -3.67 17.69
N LYS A 62 13.46 -4.00 17.49
CA LYS A 62 13.92 -4.75 16.31
C LYS A 62 13.29 -6.14 16.12
N GLU A 63 12.95 -6.82 17.22
CA GLU A 63 12.27 -8.11 17.15
C GLU A 63 10.88 -7.96 16.53
N LEU A 64 10.11 -6.96 16.99
CA LEU A 64 8.80 -6.64 16.44
C LEU A 64 8.87 -6.20 14.98
N GLU A 65 9.81 -5.30 14.65
CA GLU A 65 10.04 -4.85 13.28
C GLU A 65 10.34 -6.02 12.33
N ASN A 66 11.21 -6.94 12.74
CA ASN A 66 11.53 -8.13 11.95
C ASN A 66 10.32 -9.05 11.76
N ALA A 67 9.46 -9.21 12.78
CA ALA A 67 8.27 -10.02 12.67
C ALA A 67 7.26 -9.42 11.69
N VAL A 68 7.05 -8.10 11.75
CA VAL A 68 6.17 -7.37 10.82
C VAL A 68 6.75 -7.40 9.41
N ALA A 69 8.03 -7.10 9.24
CA ALA A 69 8.69 -7.15 7.93
C ALA A 69 8.59 -8.54 7.30
N LYS A 70 8.80 -9.60 8.07
CA LYS A 70 8.66 -10.98 7.58
C LYS A 70 7.24 -11.27 7.10
N THR A 71 6.21 -10.84 7.84
CA THR A 71 4.81 -11.03 7.45
C THR A 71 4.52 -10.29 6.14
N ILE A 72 4.89 -9.01 6.06
CA ILE A 72 4.70 -8.18 4.86
C ILE A 72 5.45 -8.77 3.66
N ASN A 73 6.70 -9.17 3.83
CA ASN A 73 7.48 -9.81 2.76
C ASN A 73 6.81 -11.09 2.23
N THR A 74 6.23 -11.90 3.13
CA THR A 74 5.49 -13.09 2.73
C THR A 74 4.25 -12.72 1.94
N LEU A 75 3.44 -11.78 2.41
CA LEU A 75 2.21 -11.33 1.74
C LEU A 75 2.47 -10.73 0.35
N LEU A 76 3.59 -10.04 0.19
CA LEU A 76 3.96 -9.39 -1.06
C LEU A 76 4.79 -10.28 -2.01
N GLU A 77 5.19 -11.48 -1.58
CA GLU A 77 5.93 -12.42 -2.43
C GLU A 77 5.24 -12.69 -3.79
N PRO A 78 3.91 -12.89 -3.88
CA PRO A 78 3.24 -13.13 -5.16
C PRO A 78 3.45 -12.02 -6.20
N VAL A 79 3.54 -10.75 -5.79
CA VAL A 79 3.82 -9.61 -6.69
C VAL A 79 5.31 -9.44 -6.93
N THR A 80 6.14 -9.56 -5.90
CA THR A 80 7.59 -9.31 -6.03
C THR A 80 8.27 -10.38 -6.88
N LYS A 81 7.91 -11.67 -6.73
CA LYS A 81 8.46 -12.76 -7.57
C LYS A 81 8.08 -12.66 -9.03
N ARG A 82 6.99 -11.97 -9.37
CA ARG A 82 6.53 -11.74 -10.76
C ARG A 82 6.98 -10.39 -11.32
N ASN A 83 7.77 -9.62 -10.57
CA ASN A 83 8.18 -8.27 -10.93
C ASN A 83 7.02 -7.32 -11.23
N ILE A 84 5.87 -7.50 -10.62
CA ILE A 84 4.72 -6.62 -10.76
C ILE A 84 4.94 -5.39 -9.86
N PRO A 85 4.79 -4.15 -10.39
CA PRO A 85 4.82 -2.95 -9.56
C PRO A 85 3.72 -2.98 -8.51
N PHE A 86 4.01 -2.48 -7.32
CA PHE A 86 3.01 -2.32 -6.30
C PHE A 86 3.10 -0.99 -5.56
N ALA A 87 1.96 -0.56 -5.06
CA ALA A 87 1.79 0.63 -4.25
C ALA A 87 1.06 0.27 -2.95
N VAL A 88 1.23 1.05 -1.89
CA VAL A 88 0.61 0.80 -0.60
C VAL A 88 0.11 2.08 0.05
N THR A 89 -1.06 2.01 0.66
CA THR A 89 -1.51 2.91 1.71
C THR A 89 -1.95 2.10 2.93
N PHE A 90 -2.33 2.74 4.02
CA PHE A 90 -2.54 2.09 5.29
C PHE A 90 -3.99 2.18 5.76
N GLY A 91 -4.42 1.13 6.47
CA GLY A 91 -5.65 1.10 7.24
C GLY A 91 -5.42 1.44 8.71
N ASN A 92 -6.48 1.35 9.50
CA ASN A 92 -6.40 1.68 10.91
C ASN A 92 -5.66 0.62 11.75
N HIS A 93 -5.63 -0.63 11.29
CA HIS A 93 -5.01 -1.73 12.02
C HIS A 93 -3.50 -1.83 11.82
N ASP A 94 -2.96 -1.38 10.72
CA ASP A 94 -1.52 -1.55 10.40
C ASP A 94 -0.62 -0.91 11.48
N ARG A 95 -0.93 0.30 11.94
CA ARG A 95 -0.12 0.99 12.97
C ARG A 95 -0.38 0.50 14.40
N GLN A 96 -1.48 -0.21 14.64
CA GLN A 96 -1.82 -0.72 15.98
C GLN A 96 -0.80 -1.74 16.49
N VAL A 97 0.03 -2.29 15.62
CA VAL A 97 1.17 -3.13 15.97
C VAL A 97 2.25 -2.38 16.78
N GLY A 98 2.20 -1.05 16.83
CA GLY A 98 3.17 -0.21 17.54
C GLY A 98 4.35 0.29 16.68
N ILE A 99 4.27 0.11 15.36
CA ILE A 99 5.19 0.70 14.37
C ILE A 99 4.38 1.69 13.54
N SER A 100 4.87 2.92 13.40
CA SER A 100 4.14 3.94 12.64
C SER A 100 3.99 3.57 11.17
N ASN A 101 2.95 4.09 10.49
CA ASN A 101 2.78 3.91 9.05
C ASN A 101 4.00 4.44 8.27
N LYS A 102 4.59 5.54 8.75
CA LYS A 102 5.81 6.12 8.17
C LYS A 102 7.00 5.17 8.22
N ASP A 103 7.23 4.54 9.38
CA ASP A 103 8.36 3.61 9.56
C ASP A 103 8.11 2.32 8.77
N GLN A 104 6.89 1.77 8.80
CA GLN A 104 6.53 0.62 7.96
C GLN A 104 6.75 0.93 6.48
N PHE A 105 6.29 2.11 6.00
CA PHE A 105 6.44 2.52 4.61
C PHE A 105 7.90 2.63 4.19
N ASN A 106 8.73 3.34 4.98
CA ASN A 106 10.11 3.61 4.62
C ASN A 106 11.04 2.40 4.78
N ASP A 107 10.86 1.64 5.87
CA ASP A 107 11.82 0.63 6.29
C ASP A 107 11.41 -0.80 5.85
N ILE A 108 10.14 -1.02 5.52
CA ILE A 108 9.63 -2.33 5.12
C ILE A 108 9.20 -2.32 3.65
N TYR A 109 8.17 -1.52 3.30
CA TYR A 109 7.60 -1.58 1.95
C TYR A 109 8.56 -1.05 0.88
N LYS A 110 9.22 0.08 1.11
CA LYS A 110 10.19 0.66 0.15
C LYS A 110 11.47 -0.15 0.01
N ALA A 111 11.77 -1.03 0.94
CA ALA A 111 12.89 -1.97 0.84
C ALA A 111 12.59 -3.14 -0.10
N LEU A 112 11.31 -3.38 -0.43
CA LEU A 112 10.91 -4.46 -1.34
C LEU A 112 11.12 -4.07 -2.80
N PRO A 113 11.51 -5.01 -3.66
CA PRO A 113 11.61 -4.76 -5.09
C PRO A 113 10.24 -4.41 -5.66
N ASN A 114 10.23 -3.52 -6.64
CA ASN A 114 9.05 -3.03 -7.36
C ASN A 114 8.04 -2.21 -6.53
N CYS A 115 8.37 -1.79 -5.30
CA CYS A 115 7.59 -0.78 -4.61
C CYS A 115 7.73 0.56 -5.35
N ILE A 116 6.63 1.05 -5.89
CA ILE A 116 6.59 2.35 -6.58
C ILE A 116 6.00 3.46 -5.69
N GLY A 117 5.71 3.12 -4.43
CA GLY A 117 5.19 4.07 -3.47
C GLY A 117 6.13 5.24 -3.24
N THR A 118 5.58 6.43 -3.23
CA THR A 118 6.24 7.67 -2.85
C THR A 118 5.51 8.31 -1.66
N GLN A 119 6.00 9.42 -1.17
CA GLN A 119 5.31 10.20 -0.14
C GLN A 119 5.18 11.63 -0.64
N ALA A 120 3.98 12.18 -0.54
CA ALA A 120 3.74 13.58 -0.91
C ALA A 120 4.53 14.52 -0.01
N GLU A 121 5.16 15.52 -0.62
CA GLU A 121 5.93 16.53 0.08
C GLU A 121 5.05 17.35 1.03
N GLY A 122 5.56 17.58 2.25
CA GLY A 122 4.85 18.35 3.29
C GLY A 122 3.71 17.61 4.00
N ILE A 123 3.49 16.33 3.70
CA ILE A 123 2.55 15.47 4.41
C ILE A 123 3.32 14.50 5.27
N ASP A 124 3.06 14.52 6.57
CA ASP A 124 3.62 13.55 7.51
C ASP A 124 2.89 12.21 7.39
N GLY A 125 3.59 11.12 7.65
CA GLY A 125 3.04 9.76 7.59
C GLY A 125 3.65 8.92 6.48
N GLY A 126 2.93 7.93 6.02
CA GLY A 126 3.31 7.04 4.92
C GLY A 126 2.08 6.69 4.08
N GLY A 127 2.25 6.52 2.78
CA GLY A 127 1.15 6.04 1.93
C GLY A 127 0.20 7.12 1.39
N THR A 128 0.56 8.41 1.46
CA THR A 128 -0.18 9.50 0.81
C THR A 128 0.60 10.04 -0.37
N TYR A 129 0.16 9.75 -1.58
CA TYR A 129 0.81 10.15 -2.84
C TYR A 129 -0.10 9.90 -4.04
N ASN A 130 0.38 10.25 -5.23
CA ASN A 130 -0.28 9.94 -6.48
C ASN A 130 0.62 9.14 -7.43
N ILE A 131 -0.01 8.40 -8.34
CA ILE A 131 0.64 7.59 -9.37
C ILE A 131 0.04 7.99 -10.72
N PRO A 132 0.80 8.70 -11.58
CA PRO A 132 0.36 8.99 -12.93
C PRO A 132 0.49 7.75 -13.83
N ILE A 133 -0.55 7.49 -14.61
CA ILE A 133 -0.58 6.43 -15.62
C ILE A 133 -0.56 7.10 -17.00
N LYS A 134 0.48 6.84 -17.77
CA LYS A 134 0.69 7.46 -19.08
C LYS A 134 -0.29 6.93 -20.13
N ALA A 135 -0.61 7.78 -21.10
CA ALA A 135 -1.43 7.40 -22.24
C ALA A 135 -0.73 6.36 -23.14
N SER A 136 -1.51 5.63 -23.94
CA SER A 136 -1.03 4.63 -24.89
C SER A 136 -0.51 5.21 -26.21
N ASP A 137 -0.68 6.51 -26.44
CA ASP A 137 -0.34 7.19 -27.68
C ASP A 137 1.15 7.56 -27.86
N GLY A 138 1.98 7.13 -26.91
CA GLY A 138 3.42 7.39 -26.89
C GLY A 138 3.80 8.82 -26.45
N SER A 139 2.83 9.67 -26.12
CA SER A 139 3.07 10.97 -25.52
C SER A 139 3.45 10.86 -24.04
N ASP A 140 3.95 11.93 -23.46
CA ASP A 140 4.19 12.01 -22.00
C ASP A 140 2.94 12.43 -21.21
N ARG A 141 1.77 12.43 -21.85
CA ARG A 141 0.50 12.80 -21.25
C ARG A 141 0.04 11.76 -20.24
N ASP A 142 -0.41 12.20 -19.06
CA ASP A 142 -1.07 11.35 -18.09
C ASP A 142 -2.53 11.11 -18.54
N ALA A 143 -2.87 9.86 -18.79
CA ALA A 143 -4.24 9.46 -19.13
C ALA A 143 -5.10 9.32 -17.87
N PHE A 144 -4.47 8.91 -16.76
CA PHE A 144 -5.13 8.69 -15.48
C PHE A 144 -4.16 9.00 -14.34
N ASN A 145 -4.70 9.45 -13.20
CA ASN A 145 -3.90 9.69 -12.01
C ASN A 145 -4.57 9.02 -10.80
N LEU A 146 -3.90 8.03 -10.25
CA LEU A 146 -4.35 7.30 -9.07
C LEU A 146 -3.85 7.99 -7.82
N TYR A 147 -4.74 8.33 -6.90
CA TYR A 147 -4.42 8.95 -5.62
C TYR A 147 -4.59 7.95 -4.49
N LEU A 148 -3.59 7.83 -3.65
CA LEU A 148 -3.60 7.06 -2.42
C LEU A 148 -3.55 8.01 -1.24
N PHE A 149 -4.38 7.75 -0.22
CA PHE A 149 -4.46 8.56 0.98
C PHE A 149 -4.44 7.68 2.23
N ASP A 150 -3.49 7.94 3.11
CA ASP A 150 -3.55 7.45 4.49
C ASP A 150 -4.49 8.36 5.27
N SER A 151 -5.68 7.87 5.60
CA SER A 151 -6.70 8.63 6.34
C SER A 151 -6.49 8.64 7.85
N GLY A 152 -5.45 7.99 8.33
CA GLY A 152 -5.15 7.90 9.77
C GLY A 152 -5.65 6.61 10.41
N THR A 153 -6.11 6.70 11.64
CA THR A 153 -6.46 5.56 12.50
C THR A 153 -7.75 5.80 13.27
N ASP A 154 -7.86 5.20 14.45
CA ASP A 154 -8.99 5.42 15.35
C ASP A 154 -8.95 6.84 15.95
N ALA A 155 -10.07 7.54 15.90
CA ALA A 155 -10.20 8.87 16.48
C ALA A 155 -10.29 8.80 18.01
N LYS A 156 -9.73 9.79 18.72
CA LYS A 156 -9.73 9.87 20.20
C LYS A 156 -11.13 9.84 20.84
N GLY A 157 -12.14 10.23 20.08
CA GLY A 157 -13.54 10.26 20.55
C GLY A 157 -14.36 9.05 20.11
N GLY A 158 -13.76 8.05 19.50
CA GLY A 158 -14.41 6.90 18.86
C GLY A 158 -14.67 7.13 17.36
N GLY A 159 -14.80 6.05 16.61
CA GLY A 159 -14.84 6.07 15.14
C GLY A 159 -13.44 6.23 14.55
N TYR A 160 -13.37 6.65 13.29
CA TYR A 160 -12.13 6.75 12.52
C TYR A 160 -11.70 8.20 12.33
N GLU A 161 -10.39 8.43 12.19
CA GLU A 161 -9.87 9.74 11.81
C GLU A 161 -10.34 10.13 10.41
N ALA A 162 -10.47 11.42 10.16
CA ALA A 162 -10.74 11.98 8.85
C ALA A 162 -9.46 12.59 8.27
N PHE A 163 -9.44 12.79 6.96
CA PHE A 163 -8.35 13.52 6.30
C PHE A 163 -8.12 14.88 6.96
N ASP A 164 -6.89 15.15 7.29
CA ASP A 164 -6.54 16.48 7.78
C ASP A 164 -6.55 17.53 6.65
N LYS A 165 -6.46 18.81 7.02
CA LYS A 165 -6.48 19.90 6.04
C LYS A 165 -5.27 19.86 5.10
N LYS A 166 -4.14 19.27 5.51
CA LYS A 166 -2.94 19.17 4.69
C LYS A 166 -3.15 18.16 3.57
N ILE A 167 -3.79 17.01 3.85
CA ILE A 167 -4.15 16.01 2.83
C ILE A 167 -5.11 16.62 1.82
N ILE A 168 -6.15 17.33 2.28
CA ILE A 168 -7.10 18.04 1.40
C ILE A 168 -6.38 19.06 0.52
N SER A 169 -5.43 19.81 1.07
CA SER A 169 -4.64 20.79 0.33
C SER A 169 -3.73 20.12 -0.71
N ALA A 170 -3.17 18.94 -0.40
CA ALA A 170 -2.36 18.17 -1.34
C ALA A 170 -3.18 17.67 -2.55
N ILE A 171 -4.41 17.23 -2.33
CA ILE A 171 -5.34 16.86 -3.42
C ILE A 171 -5.50 18.02 -4.39
N LEU A 172 -5.76 19.23 -3.87
CA LEU A 172 -5.92 20.44 -4.69
C LEU A 172 -4.62 20.84 -5.42
N PHE A 173 -3.46 20.55 -4.85
CA PHE A 173 -2.16 20.79 -5.48
C PHE A 173 -1.89 19.80 -6.63
N PHE A 174 -2.22 18.52 -6.45
CA PHE A 174 -2.07 17.52 -7.50
C PHE A 174 -2.97 17.74 -8.71
N GLN A 175 -4.12 18.39 -8.52
CA GLN A 175 -5.05 18.73 -9.62
C GLN A 175 -4.56 19.88 -10.53
N LYS A 176 -3.53 20.62 -10.10
CA LYS A 176 -3.02 21.79 -10.83
C LYS A 176 -1.78 21.50 -11.70
N ARG A 177 -1.31 20.26 -11.70
CA ARG A 177 -0.19 19.79 -12.52
C ARG A 177 -0.69 18.86 -13.61
#